data_33cc721e2b550a6dcf4a9a0d215ee8f2
#
_entry.id   33cc721e2b550a6dcf4a9a0d215ee8f2
#
_cell.length_a   1.000
_cell.length_b   1.000
_cell.length_c   1.000
_cell.angle_alpha   90.00
_cell.angle_beta   90.00
_cell.angle_gamma   90.00
#
_symmetry.space_group_name_H-M   'P 1'
#
loop_
_entity.id
_entity.type
_entity.pdbx_description
1 polymer ?
#
loop_
_entity_poly.entity_id
_entity_poly.type
_entity_poly.pdbx_seq_one_letter_code
_entity_poly.pdbx_strand_id
1 'polypeptide(L)'
;VASDKVFQMRIAMAEQGLPGSGSIGNEIFDKNSALGSTNFLQNINQIRALQGELQKTITSLDKIKNARVHIVMPKRELFSREKQSPSASVVLNIRSGSLAKQQVAAIQHLVAAAVPSLQPNKISGVDQRGNLLAKGFEDDSPEAVAAKSEERRRAFESQLAAKVTRLLEKTVGSRKVQTQVSADIDFDRINT
;
A
#
# COMPACT_ATOMS: atom_id res chain seq x y z
N VAL A 1 -29.86 38.15 -26.49
CA VAL A 1 -28.49 38.36 -27.03
C VAL A 1 -27.36 38.01 -26.04
N ALA A 2 -27.59 38.09 -24.73
CA ALA A 2 -26.58 37.74 -23.73
C ALA A 2 -26.53 36.22 -23.43
N SER A 3 -27.65 35.52 -23.50
CA SER A 3 -27.71 34.08 -23.18
C SER A 3 -27.06 33.20 -24.22
N ASP A 4 -27.11 33.56 -25.50
CA ASP A 4 -26.48 32.76 -26.57
C ASP A 4 -24.95 32.79 -26.51
N LYS A 5 -24.38 33.94 -26.13
CA LYS A 5 -22.92 34.05 -25.93
C LYS A 5 -22.44 33.24 -24.73
N VAL A 6 -23.25 33.18 -23.66
CA VAL A 6 -22.93 32.35 -22.48
C VAL A 6 -22.96 30.85 -22.82
N PHE A 7 -23.92 30.45 -23.66
CA PHE A 7 -24.06 29.07 -24.10
C PHE A 7 -22.90 28.65 -25.02
N GLN A 8 -22.54 29.49 -25.99
CA GLN A 8 -21.37 29.25 -26.85
C GLN A 8 -20.06 29.22 -26.08
N MET A 9 -19.91 30.09 -25.08
CA MET A 9 -18.72 30.08 -24.21
C MET A 9 -18.63 28.82 -23.35
N ARG A 10 -19.74 28.28 -22.87
CA ARG A 10 -19.78 27.01 -22.15
C ARG A 10 -19.39 25.82 -23.02
N ILE A 11 -19.84 25.80 -24.28
CA ILE A 11 -19.47 24.75 -25.24
C ILE A 11 -17.96 24.81 -25.55
N ALA A 12 -17.44 26.01 -25.84
CA ALA A 12 -16.01 26.19 -26.09
C ALA A 12 -15.13 25.81 -24.89
N MET A 13 -15.59 26.09 -23.68
CA MET A 13 -14.91 25.65 -22.45
C MET A 13 -14.97 24.13 -22.25
N ALA A 14 -16.09 23.50 -22.61
CA ALA A 14 -16.22 22.04 -22.55
C ALA A 14 -15.36 21.32 -23.58
N GLU A 15 -15.22 21.88 -24.80
CA GLU A 15 -14.32 21.36 -25.84
C GLU A 15 -12.84 21.49 -25.46
N GLN A 16 -12.47 22.49 -24.68
CA GLN A 16 -11.12 22.66 -24.15
C GLN A 16 -10.87 21.85 -22.86
N GLY A 17 -11.84 21.03 -22.44
CA GLY A 17 -11.71 20.22 -21.21
C GLY A 17 -11.72 21.06 -19.92
N LEU A 18 -12.23 22.28 -19.96
CA LEU A 18 -12.40 23.16 -18.81
C LEU A 18 -13.90 23.39 -18.51
N PRO A 19 -14.38 23.18 -17.28
CA PRO A 19 -13.57 22.73 -16.15
C PRO A 19 -13.32 21.23 -16.28
N GLY A 20 -12.08 20.83 -16.24
CA GLY A 20 -11.77 19.45 -15.99
C GLY A 20 -12.57 19.01 -14.76
N SER A 21 -13.13 17.81 -14.80
CA SER A 21 -13.72 17.14 -13.63
C SER A 21 -12.61 16.83 -12.61
N GLY A 22 -11.82 17.86 -12.26
CA GLY A 22 -10.91 17.82 -11.13
C GLY A 22 -11.79 17.66 -9.91
N SER A 23 -11.70 16.51 -9.26
CA SER A 23 -12.24 16.36 -7.92
C SER A 23 -11.71 17.55 -7.12
N ILE A 24 -12.62 18.44 -6.70
CA ILE A 24 -12.28 19.54 -5.81
C ILE A 24 -11.75 18.88 -4.54
N GLY A 25 -10.45 18.84 -4.43
CA GLY A 25 -9.75 18.22 -3.32
C GLY A 25 -9.26 19.28 -2.34
N ASN A 26 -7.97 19.21 -2.05
CA ASN A 26 -7.34 20.07 -1.05
C ASN A 26 -7.17 21.55 -1.47
N GLU A 27 -7.49 21.91 -2.73
CA GLU A 27 -7.36 23.27 -3.25
C GLU A 27 -8.26 24.29 -2.52
N ILE A 28 -9.34 23.83 -1.86
CA ILE A 28 -10.21 24.68 -1.05
C ILE A 28 -9.46 25.30 0.12
N PHE A 29 -8.46 24.60 0.65
CA PHE A 29 -7.68 25.06 1.80
C PHE A 29 -6.61 26.09 1.43
N ASP A 30 -6.25 26.21 0.16
CA ASP A 30 -5.23 27.16 -0.30
C ASP A 30 -5.77 28.59 -0.33
N LYS A 31 -7.09 28.79 -0.31
CA LYS A 31 -7.73 30.11 -0.41
C LYS A 31 -8.14 30.76 0.92
N ASN A 32 -8.10 30.03 2.03
CA ASN A 32 -8.53 30.52 3.33
C ASN A 32 -7.35 30.80 4.26
N SER A 33 -6.78 32.01 4.16
CA SER A 33 -5.82 32.57 5.15
C SER A 33 -6.57 33.18 6.33
N ALA A 34 -7.18 32.36 7.19
CA ALA A 34 -7.76 32.83 8.44
C ALA A 34 -6.75 32.66 9.59
N LEU A 35 -6.49 33.72 10.32
CA LEU A 35 -5.69 33.82 11.54
C LEU A 35 -6.14 32.77 12.59
N GLY A 36 -5.43 31.67 12.71
CA GLY A 36 -5.70 30.58 13.65
C GLY A 36 -5.32 29.19 13.12
N SER A 37 -4.98 29.09 11.85
CA SER A 37 -4.73 27.81 11.17
C SER A 37 -3.26 27.55 10.83
N THR A 38 -2.32 28.40 11.28
CA THR A 38 -0.91 28.35 10.84
C THR A 38 -0.27 26.98 11.11
N ASN A 39 -0.46 26.42 12.31
CA ASN A 39 0.08 25.11 12.65
C ASN A 39 -0.63 23.97 11.88
N PHE A 40 -1.93 24.11 11.65
CA PHE A 40 -2.71 23.14 10.89
C PHE A 40 -2.31 23.14 9.41
N LEU A 41 -2.19 24.33 8.81
CA LEU A 41 -1.74 24.48 7.42
C LEU A 41 -0.30 24.02 7.22
N GLN A 42 0.60 24.29 8.18
CA GLN A 42 1.97 23.79 8.15
C GLN A 42 2.00 22.25 8.14
N ASN A 43 1.22 21.61 9.01
CA ASN A 43 1.13 20.14 9.05
C ASN A 43 0.59 19.57 7.73
N ILE A 44 -0.46 20.16 7.17
CA ILE A 44 -1.00 19.73 5.87
C ILE A 44 0.06 19.89 4.77
N ASN A 45 0.74 21.01 4.71
CA ASN A 45 1.76 21.27 3.71
C ASN A 45 2.96 20.32 3.86
N GLN A 46 3.35 20.02 5.08
CA GLN A 46 4.40 19.03 5.35
C GLN A 46 4.00 17.63 4.87
N ILE A 47 2.76 17.19 5.15
CA ILE A 47 2.26 15.89 4.67
C ILE A 47 2.18 15.88 3.15
N ARG A 48 1.70 16.95 2.50
CA ARG A 48 1.64 17.07 1.04
C ARG A 48 3.04 16.99 0.41
N ALA A 49 4.02 17.71 0.96
CA ALA A 49 5.39 17.67 0.50
C ALA A 49 5.96 16.25 0.60
N LEU A 50 5.76 15.58 1.73
CA LEU A 50 6.20 14.21 1.95
C LEU A 50 5.53 13.22 0.99
N GLN A 51 4.23 13.33 0.78
CA GLN A 51 3.51 12.52 -0.21
C GLN A 51 4.07 12.74 -1.63
N GLY A 52 4.36 13.99 -2.00
CA GLY A 52 4.95 14.33 -3.30
C GLY A 52 6.35 13.74 -3.49
N GLU A 53 7.21 13.81 -2.47
CA GLU A 53 8.55 13.24 -2.53
C GLU A 53 8.51 11.70 -2.59
N LEU A 54 7.64 11.06 -1.80
CA LEU A 54 7.42 9.62 -1.86
C LEU A 54 6.89 9.19 -3.23
N GLN A 55 5.94 9.94 -3.79
CA GLN A 55 5.43 9.68 -5.13
C GLN A 55 6.55 9.70 -6.17
N LYS A 56 7.43 10.73 -6.16
CA LYS A 56 8.58 10.83 -7.06
C LYS A 56 9.54 9.65 -6.87
N THR A 57 9.88 9.33 -5.63
CA THR A 57 10.79 8.23 -5.30
C THR A 57 10.25 6.89 -5.78
N ILE A 58 8.97 6.60 -5.54
CA ILE A 58 8.35 5.35 -5.98
C ILE A 58 8.24 5.31 -7.52
N THR A 59 7.94 6.45 -8.16
CA THR A 59 7.84 6.53 -9.62
C THR A 59 9.21 6.36 -10.30
N SER A 60 10.32 6.63 -9.61
CA SER A 60 11.67 6.37 -10.14
C SER A 60 12.03 4.88 -10.24
N LEU A 61 11.24 3.98 -9.63
CA LEU A 61 11.43 2.54 -9.74
C LEU A 61 11.04 2.06 -11.15
N ASP A 62 11.88 1.23 -11.75
CA ASP A 62 11.83 0.84 -13.16
C ASP A 62 10.45 0.33 -13.63
N LYS A 63 9.79 -0.52 -12.85
CA LYS A 63 8.48 -1.10 -13.21
C LYS A 63 7.29 -0.18 -12.97
N ILE A 64 7.48 0.98 -12.34
CA ILE A 64 6.39 1.85 -11.95
C ILE A 64 6.30 3.03 -12.92
N LYS A 65 5.11 3.21 -13.51
CA LYS A 65 4.81 4.33 -14.39
C LYS A 65 4.45 5.59 -13.60
N ASN A 66 3.65 5.41 -12.57
CA ASN A 66 3.20 6.47 -11.66
C ASN A 66 2.80 5.85 -10.31
N ALA A 67 2.91 6.63 -9.25
CA ALA A 67 2.47 6.25 -7.92
C ALA A 67 1.66 7.38 -7.31
N ARG A 68 0.71 7.05 -6.44
CA ARG A 68 0.01 8.01 -5.60
C ARG A 68 0.06 7.51 -4.17
N VAL A 69 0.50 8.34 -3.27
CA VAL A 69 0.64 8.02 -1.85
C VAL A 69 -0.29 8.91 -1.04
N HIS A 70 -1.09 8.31 -0.18
CA HIS A 70 -1.93 8.99 0.81
C HIS A 70 -1.48 8.57 2.20
N ILE A 71 -1.18 9.55 3.05
CA ILE A 71 -0.75 9.34 4.42
C ILE A 71 -1.81 9.90 5.34
N VAL A 72 -2.23 9.11 6.32
CA VAL A 72 -3.14 9.51 7.37
C VAL A 72 -2.35 9.57 8.67
N MET A 73 -2.22 10.77 9.22
CA MET A 73 -1.59 10.97 10.53
C MET A 73 -2.68 11.28 11.56
N PRO A 74 -2.85 10.45 12.58
CA PRO A 74 -3.82 10.70 13.62
C PRO A 74 -3.41 11.94 14.44
N LYS A 75 -4.40 12.71 14.90
CA LYS A 75 -4.16 13.80 15.83
C LYS A 75 -3.74 13.22 17.19
N ARG A 76 -2.75 13.83 17.82
CA ARG A 76 -2.38 13.50 19.20
C ARG A 76 -3.46 14.01 20.13
N GLU A 77 -4.26 13.13 20.68
CA GLU A 77 -5.18 13.44 21.79
C GLU A 77 -4.42 13.28 23.11
N LEU A 78 -4.40 14.32 23.93
CA LEU A 78 -3.66 14.36 25.20
C LEU A 78 -4.16 13.35 26.24
N PHE A 79 -5.40 12.83 26.07
CA PHE A 79 -6.05 11.97 27.06
C PHE A 79 -6.53 10.61 26.47
N SER A 80 -6.15 10.28 25.25
CA SER A 80 -6.50 8.98 24.67
C SER A 80 -5.59 7.88 25.21
N ARG A 81 -6.17 6.81 25.75
CA ARG A 81 -5.45 5.60 26.15
C ARG A 81 -4.95 4.79 24.95
N GLU A 82 -5.59 4.94 23.79
CA GLU A 82 -5.19 4.27 22.57
C GLU A 82 -4.38 5.22 21.69
N LYS A 83 -3.11 4.90 21.47
CA LYS A 83 -2.25 5.58 20.50
C LYS A 83 -2.63 5.10 19.10
N GLN A 84 -3.46 5.86 18.40
CA GLN A 84 -3.68 5.62 16.98
C GLN A 84 -2.36 5.77 16.22
N SER A 85 -1.94 4.72 15.52
CA SER A 85 -0.75 4.75 14.67
C SER A 85 -1.09 5.30 13.29
N PRO A 86 -0.15 6.00 12.63
CA PRO A 86 -0.34 6.45 11.26
C PRO A 86 -0.56 5.27 10.32
N SER A 87 -1.26 5.53 9.22
CA SER A 87 -1.47 4.57 8.14
C SER A 87 -1.22 5.22 6.79
N ALA A 88 -0.98 4.41 5.77
CA ALA A 88 -0.82 4.91 4.42
C ALA A 88 -1.48 3.98 3.39
N SER A 89 -1.88 4.57 2.28
CA SER A 89 -2.32 3.83 1.10
C SER A 89 -1.51 4.24 -0.13
N VAL A 90 -1.13 3.26 -0.94
CA VAL A 90 -0.32 3.46 -2.13
C VAL A 90 -1.05 2.87 -3.34
N VAL A 91 -1.32 3.72 -4.32
CA VAL A 91 -1.86 3.28 -5.61
C VAL A 91 -0.71 3.29 -6.62
N LEU A 92 -0.44 2.13 -7.23
CA LEU A 92 0.66 1.94 -8.15
C LEU A 92 0.14 1.73 -9.58
N ASN A 93 0.65 2.53 -10.50
CA ASN A 93 0.46 2.28 -11.93
C ASN A 93 1.70 1.54 -12.45
N ILE A 94 1.54 0.26 -12.79
CA ILE A 94 2.62 -0.62 -13.22
C ILE A 94 2.74 -0.54 -14.75
N ARG A 95 3.96 -0.39 -15.29
CA ARG A 95 4.22 -0.29 -16.73
C ARG A 95 3.86 -1.58 -17.47
N SER A 96 4.30 -2.72 -16.92
CA SER A 96 4.07 -4.04 -17.52
C SER A 96 4.16 -5.15 -16.48
N GLY A 97 3.36 -6.19 -16.67
CA GLY A 97 3.38 -7.39 -15.82
C GLY A 97 2.77 -7.16 -14.44
N SER A 98 3.41 -7.74 -13.42
CA SER A 98 3.06 -7.64 -12.01
C SER A 98 4.29 -7.36 -11.16
N LEU A 99 4.08 -6.84 -9.97
CA LEU A 99 5.14 -6.68 -8.97
C LEU A 99 5.30 -7.98 -8.16
N ALA A 100 6.55 -8.38 -7.95
CA ALA A 100 6.85 -9.47 -7.05
C ALA A 100 6.56 -9.06 -5.60
N LYS A 101 6.20 -10.01 -4.72
CA LYS A 101 5.94 -9.76 -3.30
C LYS A 101 7.08 -8.99 -2.62
N GLN A 102 8.33 -9.30 -2.98
CA GLN A 102 9.51 -8.61 -2.46
C GLN A 102 9.60 -7.14 -2.88
N GLN A 103 9.20 -6.80 -4.12
CA GLN A 103 9.15 -5.42 -4.60
C GLN A 103 8.06 -4.62 -3.88
N VAL A 104 6.91 -5.23 -3.64
CA VAL A 104 5.82 -4.63 -2.87
C VAL A 104 6.27 -4.37 -1.42
N ALA A 105 6.91 -5.34 -0.78
CA ALA A 105 7.47 -5.17 0.57
C ALA A 105 8.53 -4.05 0.62
N ALA A 106 9.39 -3.94 -0.38
CA ALA A 106 10.38 -2.86 -0.47
C ALA A 106 9.71 -1.47 -0.51
N ILE A 107 8.62 -1.33 -1.28
CA ILE A 107 7.84 -0.08 -1.32
C ILE A 107 7.19 0.22 0.04
N GLN A 108 6.62 -0.79 0.72
CA GLN A 108 6.08 -0.61 2.07
C GLN A 108 7.16 -0.14 3.05
N HIS A 109 8.34 -0.75 3.04
CA HIS A 109 9.46 -0.33 3.90
C HIS A 109 9.94 1.08 3.58
N LEU A 110 10.01 1.45 2.30
CA LEU A 110 10.40 2.79 1.87
C LEU A 110 9.43 3.85 2.41
N VAL A 111 8.13 3.62 2.29
CA VAL A 111 7.09 4.53 2.80
C VAL A 111 7.11 4.57 4.33
N ALA A 112 7.26 3.42 4.99
CA ALA A 112 7.34 3.34 6.45
C ALA A 112 8.54 4.11 7.01
N ALA A 113 9.70 4.02 6.36
CA ALA A 113 10.91 4.72 6.79
C ALA A 113 10.81 6.26 6.68
N ALA A 114 9.98 6.76 5.76
CA ALA A 114 9.81 8.19 5.53
C ALA A 114 8.79 8.85 6.49
N VAL A 115 7.93 8.07 7.13
CA VAL A 115 6.83 8.58 7.98
C VAL A 115 7.06 8.19 9.42
N PRO A 116 7.15 9.14 10.36
CA PRO A 116 7.36 8.81 11.78
C PRO A 116 6.28 7.88 12.33
N SER A 117 6.71 6.83 13.03
CA SER A 117 5.84 5.83 13.68
C SER A 117 4.94 5.02 12.74
N LEU A 118 5.13 5.11 11.42
CA LEU A 118 4.41 4.29 10.47
C LEU A 118 5.08 2.91 10.36
N GLN A 119 4.30 1.87 10.51
CA GLN A 119 4.77 0.48 10.36
C GLN A 119 4.44 -0.03 8.95
N PRO A 120 5.29 -0.89 8.35
CA PRO A 120 5.05 -1.45 7.01
C PRO A 120 3.72 -2.21 6.89
N ASN A 121 3.27 -2.86 7.98
CA ASN A 121 2.00 -3.57 8.06
C ASN A 121 0.76 -2.65 8.11
N LYS A 122 0.92 -1.34 8.26
CA LYS A 122 -0.14 -0.32 8.20
C LYS A 122 -0.23 0.36 6.82
N ILE A 123 0.46 -0.19 5.82
CA ILE A 123 0.50 0.36 4.47
C ILE A 123 -0.22 -0.59 3.52
N SER A 124 -1.36 -0.15 2.98
CA SER A 124 -2.08 -0.86 1.92
C SER A 124 -1.57 -0.46 0.54
N GLY A 125 -1.50 -1.40 -0.38
CA GLY A 125 -1.10 -1.16 -1.75
C GLY A 125 -2.06 -1.79 -2.75
N VAL A 126 -2.46 -1.04 -3.78
CA VAL A 126 -3.28 -1.53 -4.88
C VAL A 126 -2.66 -1.14 -6.23
N ASP A 127 -2.90 -1.94 -7.25
CA ASP A 127 -2.52 -1.57 -8.61
C ASP A 127 -3.64 -0.78 -9.33
N GLN A 128 -3.35 -0.31 -10.54
CA GLN A 128 -4.32 0.42 -11.37
C GLN A 128 -5.54 -0.41 -11.80
N ARG A 129 -5.52 -1.71 -11.61
CA ARG A 129 -6.62 -2.64 -11.90
C ARG A 129 -7.47 -2.94 -10.68
N GLY A 130 -7.09 -2.41 -9.51
CA GLY A 130 -7.74 -2.69 -8.24
C GLY A 130 -7.27 -3.98 -7.56
N ASN A 131 -6.22 -4.63 -8.06
CA ASN A 131 -5.66 -5.80 -7.39
C ASN A 131 -4.94 -5.35 -6.12
N LEU A 132 -5.22 -6.04 -5.02
CA LEU A 132 -4.57 -5.82 -3.74
C LEU A 132 -3.14 -6.39 -3.79
N LEU A 133 -2.15 -5.52 -3.70
CA LEU A 133 -0.73 -5.87 -3.66
C LEU A 133 -0.25 -6.09 -2.23
N ALA A 134 -0.76 -5.27 -1.29
CA ALA A 134 -0.44 -5.36 0.12
C ALA A 134 -1.65 -4.99 0.97
N LYS A 135 -1.92 -5.78 2.00
CA LYS A 135 -2.94 -5.48 3.02
C LYS A 135 -2.32 -4.51 4.03
N GLY A 136 -2.94 -3.35 4.23
CA GLY A 136 -2.48 -2.30 5.16
C GLY A 136 -2.92 -2.49 6.60
N PHE A 137 -3.66 -3.55 6.87
CA PHE A 137 -4.03 -3.97 8.21
C PHE A 137 -3.77 -5.46 8.28
N GLU A 138 -2.83 -5.87 9.12
CA GLU A 138 -2.84 -7.25 9.59
C GLU A 138 -4.05 -7.33 10.52
N ASP A 139 -4.98 -8.16 10.13
CA ASP A 139 -6.06 -8.57 10.99
C ASP A 139 -5.41 -9.47 12.04
N ASP A 140 -5.23 -8.93 13.26
CA ASP A 140 -4.71 -9.65 14.41
C ASP A 140 -5.80 -10.53 15.05
N SER A 141 -6.92 -10.75 14.35
CA SER A 141 -7.94 -11.69 14.81
C SER A 141 -7.35 -13.09 14.95
N PRO A 142 -7.77 -13.87 15.96
CA PRO A 142 -7.29 -15.24 16.15
C PRO A 142 -7.42 -16.10 14.88
N GLU A 143 -8.48 -15.87 14.10
CA GLU A 143 -8.72 -16.56 12.84
C GLU A 143 -7.69 -16.20 11.76
N ALA A 144 -7.33 -14.92 11.64
CA ALA A 144 -6.33 -14.47 10.67
C ALA A 144 -4.92 -14.94 11.04
N VAL A 145 -4.59 -14.96 12.34
CA VAL A 145 -3.32 -15.52 12.85
C VAL A 145 -3.26 -17.01 12.57
N ALA A 146 -4.35 -17.76 12.84
CA ALA A 146 -4.44 -19.20 12.55
C ALA A 146 -4.30 -19.47 11.04
N ALA A 147 -4.98 -18.71 10.18
CA ALA A 147 -4.87 -18.86 8.73
C ALA A 147 -3.44 -18.61 8.21
N LYS A 148 -2.76 -17.61 8.77
CA LYS A 148 -1.36 -17.29 8.41
C LYS A 148 -0.39 -18.37 8.88
N SER A 149 -0.64 -18.95 10.06
CA SER A 149 0.14 -20.08 10.58
C SER A 149 -0.02 -21.31 9.71
N GLU A 150 -1.25 -21.60 9.29
CA GLU A 150 -1.58 -22.69 8.39
C GLU A 150 -0.95 -22.51 6.99
N GLU A 151 -0.97 -21.29 6.44
CA GLU A 151 -0.28 -20.99 5.17
C GLU A 151 1.23 -21.23 5.27
N ARG A 152 1.85 -20.78 6.38
CA ARG A 152 3.27 -21.01 6.63
C ARG A 152 3.60 -22.50 6.76
N ARG A 153 2.78 -23.25 7.48
CA ARG A 153 2.93 -24.69 7.64
C ARG A 153 2.89 -25.40 6.28
N ARG A 154 1.86 -25.11 5.46
CA ARG A 154 1.74 -25.68 4.11
C ARG A 154 2.91 -25.30 3.19
N ALA A 155 3.37 -24.06 3.25
CA ALA A 155 4.54 -23.62 2.47
C ALA A 155 5.80 -24.39 2.89
N PHE A 156 6.01 -24.61 4.18
CA PHE A 156 7.14 -25.38 4.72
C PHE A 156 7.05 -26.86 4.34
N GLU A 157 5.88 -27.50 4.49
CA GLU A 157 5.63 -28.86 4.08
C GLU A 157 5.92 -29.09 2.58
N SER A 158 5.42 -28.17 1.73
CA SER A 158 5.66 -28.20 0.29
C SER A 158 7.14 -28.07 -0.05
N GLN A 159 7.87 -27.17 0.63
CA GLN A 159 9.29 -26.98 0.44
C GLN A 159 10.10 -28.21 0.85
N LEU A 160 9.74 -28.84 1.97
CA LEU A 160 10.38 -30.08 2.45
C LEU A 160 10.06 -31.24 1.49
N ALA A 161 8.80 -31.41 1.10
CA ALA A 161 8.40 -32.43 0.15
C ALA A 161 9.18 -32.33 -1.16
N ALA A 162 9.30 -31.13 -1.71
CA ALA A 162 10.09 -30.87 -2.91
C ALA A 162 11.57 -31.20 -2.74
N LYS A 163 12.13 -30.91 -1.56
CA LYS A 163 13.53 -31.19 -1.23
C LYS A 163 13.81 -32.69 -1.13
N VAL A 164 12.93 -33.41 -0.44
CA VAL A 164 13.02 -34.88 -0.27
C VAL A 164 12.80 -35.59 -1.61
N THR A 165 11.78 -35.19 -2.38
CA THR A 165 11.52 -35.73 -3.72
C THR A 165 12.75 -35.60 -4.61
N ARG A 166 13.37 -34.42 -4.64
CA ARG A 166 14.58 -34.17 -5.45
C ARG A 166 15.78 -35.05 -5.01
N LEU A 167 15.92 -35.32 -3.72
CA LEU A 167 16.98 -36.19 -3.22
C LEU A 167 16.74 -37.65 -3.60
N LEU A 168 15.50 -38.12 -3.48
CA LEU A 168 15.12 -39.49 -3.82
C LEU A 168 15.13 -39.75 -5.33
N GLU A 169 14.74 -38.78 -6.14
CA GLU A 169 14.81 -38.87 -7.61
C GLU A 169 16.24 -39.07 -8.12
N LYS A 170 17.25 -38.57 -7.42
CA LYS A 170 18.66 -38.81 -7.74
C LYS A 170 19.09 -40.25 -7.53
N THR A 171 18.41 -40.96 -6.63
CA THR A 171 18.77 -42.34 -6.25
C THR A 171 17.92 -43.39 -6.97
N VAL A 172 16.63 -43.12 -7.15
CA VAL A 172 15.65 -44.10 -7.65
C VAL A 172 15.21 -43.81 -9.10
N GLY A 173 15.58 -42.65 -9.63
CA GLY A 173 15.18 -42.17 -10.97
C GLY A 173 13.92 -41.31 -10.96
N SER A 174 13.88 -40.35 -11.89
CA SER A 174 12.77 -39.41 -12.05
C SER A 174 11.45 -40.11 -12.34
N ARG A 175 10.33 -39.62 -11.76
CA ARG A 175 8.94 -40.09 -11.88
C ARG A 175 8.56 -41.32 -11.08
N LYS A 176 9.40 -41.89 -10.25
CA LYS A 176 9.07 -43.05 -9.41
C LYS A 176 8.85 -42.73 -7.94
N VAL A 177 8.96 -41.46 -7.59
CA VAL A 177 8.89 -41.00 -6.18
C VAL A 177 7.80 -39.98 -6.03
N GLN A 178 6.88 -40.22 -5.12
CA GLN A 178 5.93 -39.23 -4.60
C GLN A 178 6.12 -39.14 -3.10
N THR A 179 6.36 -37.90 -2.60
CA THR A 179 6.62 -37.69 -1.20
C THR A 179 5.55 -36.78 -0.62
N GLN A 180 4.95 -37.18 0.47
CA GLN A 180 4.06 -36.36 1.28
C GLN A 180 4.74 -36.10 2.63
N VAL A 181 4.79 -34.84 3.04
CA VAL A 181 5.35 -34.42 4.32
C VAL A 181 4.24 -33.72 5.10
N SER A 182 4.07 -34.12 6.36
CA SER A 182 3.25 -33.43 7.33
C SER A 182 4.15 -32.87 8.40
N ALA A 183 3.99 -31.59 8.76
CA ALA A 183 4.75 -30.92 9.79
C ALA A 183 3.80 -30.38 10.85
N ASP A 184 4.15 -30.60 12.10
CA ASP A 184 3.57 -29.91 13.25
C ASP A 184 4.53 -28.84 13.70
N ILE A 185 4.12 -27.57 13.64
CA ILE A 185 4.95 -26.41 13.92
C ILE A 185 4.36 -25.68 15.11
N ASP A 186 5.09 -25.65 16.19
CA ASP A 186 4.77 -24.82 17.35
C ASP A 186 5.16 -23.37 17.05
N PHE A 187 4.17 -22.48 17.07
CA PHE A 187 4.33 -21.04 16.83
C PHE A 187 4.37 -20.23 18.14
N ASP A 188 4.50 -20.89 19.30
CA ASP A 188 4.55 -20.20 20.58
C ASP A 188 5.77 -19.25 20.63
N ARG A 189 5.50 -17.98 20.88
CA ARG A 189 6.52 -16.98 21.13
C ARG A 189 7.06 -17.21 22.54
N ILE A 190 8.25 -17.74 22.66
CA ILE A 190 9.02 -17.67 23.90
C ILE A 190 9.41 -16.20 24.08
N ASN A 191 8.67 -15.46 24.88
CA ASN A 191 9.10 -14.15 25.37
C ASN A 191 10.12 -14.41 26.47
N THR A 192 11.41 -14.25 26.12
CA THR A 192 12.52 -14.18 27.07
C THR A 192 12.76 -12.73 27.43
#